data_fca3d4317866cc4e4506e2534e7efe3e
#
_entry.id   fca3d4317866cc4e4506e2534e7efe3e
#
_cell.length_a   1.000
_cell.length_b   1.000
_cell.length_c   1.000
_cell.angle_alpha   90.00
_cell.angle_beta   90.00
_cell.angle_gamma   90.00
#
_symmetry.space_group_name_H-M   'P 1'
#
loop_
_entity.id
_entity.type
_entity.pdbx_description
1 polymer ?
#
loop_
_entity_poly.entity_id
_entity_poly.type
_entity_poly.pdbx_seq_one_letter_code
_entity_poly.pdbx_strand_id
1 'polypeptide(L)'
;MGFPLGAVARLLRRRGWYAGRVLAVPLGLFVFLVQIAVGGAIVQAFLDWLEPDISSGYFELNDLFFLLFGGGGLALRAYLPAARMLPYDAGVPWIDLEVWAWGAFLACVAVGMVLLRARQRALATRAGFVTAAVGLGAIVTTALADAPPSVDPAVTVASLVLGSLALGTSWNGMMLGHWYLNTPRLAPRPLVRLNLSMAAVLLVQGAFVAVVAVALLPRVLESWVVWVRLGVGLLAPLLLAIPAHLTARVRSMMSATGLLYIALGAILAGELVARLYLFVGQAPL
;
A
#
# COMPACT_ATOMS: atom_id res chain seq x y z
N MET A 1 -53.68 7.96 13.81
CA MET A 1 -52.70 6.84 13.85
C MET A 1 -51.37 7.39 13.36
N GLY A 2 -50.48 7.77 14.28
CA GLY A 2 -49.18 8.34 13.96
C GLY A 2 -48.18 7.21 13.75
N PHE A 3 -47.60 7.11 12.55
CA PHE A 3 -46.46 6.22 12.30
C PHE A 3 -45.30 6.66 13.20
N PRO A 4 -44.65 5.77 13.94
CA PRO A 4 -43.54 6.13 14.82
C PRO A 4 -42.31 6.48 13.99
N LEU A 5 -42.08 7.78 13.73
CA LEU A 5 -40.92 8.33 13.05
C LEU A 5 -39.58 7.74 13.56
N GLY A 6 -39.54 7.35 14.85
CA GLY A 6 -38.39 6.68 15.44
C GLY A 6 -38.14 5.24 14.95
N ALA A 7 -39.12 4.54 14.42
CA ALA A 7 -38.91 3.21 13.83
C ALA A 7 -38.35 3.31 12.41
N VAL A 8 -38.83 4.28 11.64
CA VAL A 8 -38.29 4.57 10.28
C VAL A 8 -36.86 5.06 10.36
N ALA A 9 -36.53 5.96 11.29
CA ALA A 9 -35.16 6.44 11.51
C ALA A 9 -34.21 5.30 11.94
N ARG A 10 -34.68 4.35 12.75
CA ARG A 10 -33.90 3.15 13.13
C ARG A 10 -33.70 2.20 11.95
N LEU A 11 -34.68 2.02 11.08
CA LEU A 11 -34.58 1.20 9.87
C LEU A 11 -33.64 1.83 8.83
N LEU A 12 -33.70 3.13 8.63
CA LEU A 12 -32.81 3.87 7.74
C LEU A 12 -31.37 3.85 8.28
N ARG A 13 -31.18 4.00 9.59
CA ARG A 13 -29.86 3.88 10.24
C ARG A 13 -29.30 2.46 10.13
N ARG A 14 -30.12 1.41 10.26
CA ARG A 14 -29.71 0.02 10.02
C ARG A 14 -29.36 -0.22 8.56
N ARG A 15 -30.14 0.27 7.59
CA ARG A 15 -29.83 0.14 6.16
C ARG A 15 -28.52 0.86 5.78
N GLY A 16 -28.28 2.06 6.30
CA GLY A 16 -27.02 2.79 6.11
C GLY A 16 -25.82 2.05 6.72
N TRP A 17 -26.00 1.41 7.88
CA TRP A 17 -24.96 0.62 8.53
C TRP A 17 -24.61 -0.67 7.75
N TYR A 18 -25.62 -1.36 7.17
CA TYR A 18 -25.40 -2.52 6.30
C TYR A 18 -24.73 -2.11 4.97
N ALA A 19 -25.16 -1.02 4.35
CA ALA A 19 -24.57 -0.52 3.11
C ALA A 19 -23.11 -0.12 3.31
N GLY A 20 -22.77 0.56 4.42
CA GLY A 20 -21.40 0.93 4.76
C GLY A 20 -20.47 -0.29 4.93
N ARG A 21 -20.94 -1.36 5.56
CA ARG A 21 -20.15 -2.60 5.72
C ARG A 21 -19.95 -3.36 4.41
N VAL A 22 -20.93 -3.38 3.53
CA VAL A 22 -20.84 -4.04 2.21
C VAL A 22 -19.80 -3.33 1.33
N LEU A 23 -19.70 -1.99 1.41
CA LEU A 23 -18.75 -1.20 0.63
C LEU A 23 -17.35 -1.15 1.24
N ALA A 24 -17.19 -1.43 2.54
CA ALA A 24 -15.91 -1.38 3.23
C ALA A 24 -14.88 -2.38 2.65
N VAL A 25 -15.33 -3.58 2.27
CA VAL A 25 -14.43 -4.61 1.70
C VAL A 25 -13.89 -4.18 0.33
N PRO A 26 -14.71 -3.80 -0.67
CA PRO A 26 -14.18 -3.38 -1.96
C PRO A 26 -13.38 -2.07 -1.88
N LEU A 27 -13.73 -1.12 -0.99
CA LEU A 27 -12.91 0.09 -0.76
C LEU A 27 -11.56 -0.27 -0.13
N GLY A 28 -11.55 -1.11 0.90
CA GLY A 28 -10.31 -1.58 1.52
C GLY A 28 -9.42 -2.33 0.53
N LEU A 29 -10.01 -3.15 -0.34
CA LEU A 29 -9.27 -3.87 -1.38
C LEU A 29 -8.75 -2.91 -2.46
N PHE A 30 -9.54 -1.92 -2.89
CA PHE A 30 -9.08 -0.87 -3.80
C PHE A 30 -7.84 -0.17 -3.23
N VAL A 31 -7.93 0.38 -2.01
CA VAL A 31 -6.82 1.09 -1.37
C VAL A 31 -5.59 0.19 -1.23
N PHE A 32 -5.79 -1.06 -0.84
CA PHE A 32 -4.71 -2.04 -0.70
C PHE A 32 -3.96 -2.28 -2.02
N LEU A 33 -4.69 -2.50 -3.13
CA LEU A 33 -4.09 -2.75 -4.44
C LEU A 33 -3.30 -1.54 -4.95
N VAL A 34 -3.86 -0.34 -4.84
CA VAL A 34 -3.18 0.87 -5.31
C VAL A 34 -1.97 1.22 -4.44
N GLN A 35 -1.98 0.89 -3.16
CA GLN A 35 -0.81 1.04 -2.28
C GLN A 35 0.36 0.13 -2.68
N ILE A 36 0.09 -1.12 -3.10
CA ILE A 36 1.14 -2.00 -3.64
C ILE A 36 1.78 -1.35 -4.88
N ALA A 37 0.96 -0.84 -5.80
CA ALA A 37 1.44 -0.24 -7.03
C ALA A 37 2.28 1.02 -6.77
N VAL A 38 1.77 1.95 -5.96
CA VAL A 38 2.46 3.21 -5.66
C VAL A 38 3.71 2.98 -4.83
N GLY A 39 3.61 2.22 -3.75
CA GLY A 39 4.75 1.90 -2.90
C GLY A 39 5.83 1.16 -3.68
N GLY A 40 5.43 0.21 -4.53
CA GLY A 40 6.33 -0.49 -5.45
C GLY A 40 7.05 0.47 -6.39
N ALA A 41 6.33 1.38 -7.04
CA ALA A 41 6.89 2.37 -7.96
C ALA A 41 7.83 3.36 -7.26
N ILE A 42 7.48 3.83 -6.05
CA ILE A 42 8.37 4.70 -5.26
C ILE A 42 9.70 4.00 -4.97
N VAL A 43 9.64 2.79 -4.41
CA VAL A 43 10.85 2.04 -4.05
C VAL A 43 11.65 1.67 -5.29
N GLN A 44 10.99 1.30 -6.39
CA GLN A 44 11.64 1.01 -7.67
C GLN A 44 12.39 2.21 -8.23
N ALA A 45 11.84 3.43 -8.18
CA ALA A 45 12.50 4.63 -8.67
C ALA A 45 13.83 4.89 -7.94
N PHE A 46 13.85 4.73 -6.61
CA PHE A 46 15.08 4.83 -5.83
C PHE A 46 16.03 3.68 -6.11
N LEU A 47 15.54 2.47 -6.28
CA LEU A 47 16.36 1.30 -6.59
C LEU A 47 17.04 1.43 -7.95
N ASP A 48 16.32 1.89 -8.99
CA ASP A 48 16.88 2.11 -10.33
C ASP A 48 17.97 3.19 -10.32
N TRP A 49 17.78 4.23 -9.52
CA TRP A 49 18.75 5.31 -9.37
C TRP A 49 20.00 4.89 -8.59
N LEU A 50 19.84 4.11 -7.51
CA LEU A 50 20.93 3.73 -6.61
C LEU A 50 21.73 2.51 -7.09
N GLU A 51 21.12 1.65 -7.91
CA GLU A 51 21.67 0.35 -8.29
C GLU A 51 21.57 0.15 -9.82
N PRO A 52 22.42 0.84 -10.60
CA PRO A 52 22.38 0.82 -12.07
C PRO A 52 22.68 -0.55 -12.69
N ASP A 53 23.29 -1.46 -11.91
CA ASP A 53 23.65 -2.82 -12.35
C ASP A 53 22.44 -3.76 -12.45
N ILE A 54 21.29 -3.38 -11.89
CA ILE A 54 20.05 -4.15 -12.04
C ILE A 54 19.55 -3.99 -13.48
N SER A 55 19.23 -5.10 -14.13
CA SER A 55 18.80 -5.08 -15.53
C SER A 55 17.43 -4.45 -15.72
N SER A 56 17.20 -3.82 -16.89
CA SER A 56 15.90 -3.21 -17.25
C SER A 56 14.74 -4.19 -17.19
N GLY A 57 14.98 -5.47 -17.47
CA GLY A 57 13.94 -6.49 -17.42
C GLY A 57 13.30 -6.68 -16.03
N TYR A 58 14.08 -6.46 -14.95
CA TYR A 58 13.53 -6.44 -13.59
C TYR A 58 12.51 -5.32 -13.43
N PHE A 59 12.84 -4.11 -13.87
CA PHE A 59 11.98 -2.93 -13.76
C PHE A 59 10.74 -3.05 -14.64
N GLU A 60 10.88 -3.55 -15.88
CA GLU A 60 9.76 -3.80 -16.79
C GLU A 60 8.76 -4.79 -16.21
N LEU A 61 9.24 -5.87 -15.58
CA LEU A 61 8.39 -6.86 -14.94
C LEU A 61 7.62 -6.26 -13.76
N ASN A 62 8.28 -5.45 -12.94
CA ASN A 62 7.60 -4.76 -11.83
C ASN A 62 6.58 -3.73 -12.34
N ASP A 63 6.90 -2.94 -13.38
CA ASP A 63 5.95 -1.99 -13.98
C ASP A 63 4.69 -2.70 -14.47
N LEU A 64 4.82 -3.91 -15.05
CA LEU A 64 3.66 -4.72 -15.42
C LEU A 64 2.79 -5.07 -14.20
N PHE A 65 3.40 -5.47 -13.08
CA PHE A 65 2.64 -5.74 -11.84
C PHE A 65 1.99 -4.47 -11.29
N PHE A 66 2.66 -3.32 -11.34
CA PHE A 66 2.08 -2.05 -10.88
C PHE A 66 0.90 -1.62 -11.75
N LEU A 67 0.95 -1.86 -13.06
CA LEU A 67 -0.20 -1.66 -13.96
C LEU A 67 -1.35 -2.62 -13.63
N LEU A 68 -1.06 -3.89 -13.31
CA LEU A 68 -2.09 -4.87 -12.93
C LEU A 68 -2.75 -4.51 -11.60
N PHE A 69 -1.97 -4.21 -10.56
CA PHE A 69 -2.50 -3.83 -9.24
C PHE A 69 -3.23 -2.49 -9.29
N GLY A 70 -2.59 -1.46 -9.85
CA GLY A 70 -3.19 -0.14 -9.96
C GLY A 70 -4.41 -0.12 -10.88
N GLY A 71 -4.35 -0.83 -12.02
CA GLY A 71 -5.47 -0.98 -12.95
C GLY A 71 -6.62 -1.77 -12.34
N GLY A 72 -6.32 -2.88 -11.64
CA GLY A 72 -7.32 -3.65 -10.90
C GLY A 72 -7.99 -2.82 -9.79
N GLY A 73 -7.20 -2.03 -9.07
CA GLY A 73 -7.71 -1.08 -8.07
C GLY A 73 -8.63 -0.03 -8.71
N LEU A 74 -8.19 0.61 -9.79
CA LEU A 74 -9.01 1.61 -10.49
C LEU A 74 -10.29 1.01 -11.08
N ALA A 75 -10.22 -0.20 -11.65
CA ALA A 75 -11.40 -0.91 -12.13
C ALA A 75 -12.38 -1.19 -10.98
N LEU A 76 -11.87 -1.64 -9.83
CA LEU A 76 -12.69 -1.86 -8.65
C LEU A 76 -13.32 -0.55 -8.18
N ARG A 77 -12.57 0.56 -8.15
CA ARG A 77 -13.06 1.89 -7.78
C ARG A 77 -14.16 2.38 -8.71
N ALA A 78 -14.06 2.10 -10.02
CA ALA A 78 -15.06 2.50 -11.01
C ALA A 78 -16.41 1.79 -10.83
N TYR A 79 -16.43 0.59 -10.23
CA TYR A 79 -17.65 -0.14 -9.89
C TYR A 79 -18.25 0.31 -8.56
N LEU A 80 -17.50 1.04 -7.72
CA LEU A 80 -18.02 1.53 -6.45
C LEU A 80 -18.91 2.76 -6.70
N PRO A 81 -20.10 2.81 -6.08
CA PRO A 81 -20.94 3.99 -6.18
C PRO A 81 -20.20 5.22 -5.66
N ALA A 82 -20.45 6.37 -6.30
CA ALA A 82 -19.94 7.64 -5.84
C ALA A 82 -20.25 7.82 -4.34
N ALA A 83 -19.42 8.57 -3.62
CA ALA A 83 -19.38 8.73 -2.16
C ALA A 83 -20.72 8.96 -1.44
N ARG A 84 -21.79 9.29 -2.15
CA ARG A 84 -23.14 9.45 -1.60
C ARG A 84 -23.68 8.21 -0.89
N MET A 85 -23.02 7.05 -1.05
CA MET A 85 -23.40 5.80 -0.37
C MET A 85 -22.48 5.45 0.80
N LEU A 86 -21.39 6.21 1.04
CA LEU A 86 -20.61 6.07 2.26
C LEU A 86 -21.42 6.60 3.44
N PRO A 87 -21.34 5.97 4.62
CA PRO A 87 -22.12 6.36 5.80
C PRO A 87 -21.72 7.71 6.41
N TYR A 88 -20.79 8.42 5.79
CA TYR A 88 -20.32 9.76 6.14
C TYR A 88 -20.18 10.61 4.87
N ASP A 89 -20.26 11.94 5.01
CA ASP A 89 -20.01 12.89 3.93
C ASP A 89 -18.54 12.78 3.49
N ALA A 90 -18.28 11.92 2.50
CA ALA A 90 -16.99 11.89 1.86
C ALA A 90 -16.79 13.18 1.06
N GLY A 91 -15.56 13.65 1.00
CA GLY A 91 -15.19 14.89 0.30
C GLY A 91 -15.47 14.82 -1.20
N VAL A 92 -16.69 15.12 -1.60
CA VAL A 92 -17.19 15.03 -2.99
C VAL A 92 -16.23 15.60 -4.05
N PRO A 93 -15.56 16.76 -3.82
CA PRO A 93 -14.61 17.29 -4.82
C PRO A 93 -13.36 16.43 -5.01
N TRP A 94 -12.94 15.66 -4.00
CA TRP A 94 -11.74 14.83 -4.07
C TRP A 94 -11.94 13.54 -4.83
N ILE A 95 -13.19 13.05 -4.95
CA ILE A 95 -13.51 11.77 -5.61
C ILE A 95 -13.27 11.83 -7.11
N ASP A 96 -13.69 12.92 -7.76
CA ASP A 96 -13.42 13.10 -9.19
C ASP A 96 -11.92 13.25 -9.43
N LEU A 97 -11.22 14.03 -8.59
CA LEU A 97 -9.78 14.21 -8.66
C LEU A 97 -9.02 12.90 -8.44
N GLU A 98 -9.51 12.05 -7.53
CA GLU A 98 -8.94 10.73 -7.22
C GLU A 98 -8.86 9.85 -8.49
N VAL A 99 -9.95 9.71 -9.23
CA VAL A 99 -9.99 8.89 -10.44
C VAL A 99 -9.00 9.38 -11.50
N TRP A 100 -8.91 10.70 -11.69
CA TRP A 100 -7.93 11.29 -12.61
C TRP A 100 -6.49 11.12 -12.12
N ALA A 101 -6.24 11.26 -10.83
CA ALA A 101 -4.92 11.05 -10.24
C ALA A 101 -4.43 9.60 -10.44
N TRP A 102 -5.32 8.61 -10.25
CA TRP A 102 -4.99 7.20 -10.51
C TRP A 102 -4.79 6.92 -12.01
N GLY A 103 -5.58 7.52 -12.88
CA GLY A 103 -5.37 7.44 -14.33
C GLY A 103 -4.00 8.01 -14.74
N ALA A 104 -3.63 9.16 -14.20
CA ALA A 104 -2.34 9.79 -14.44
C ALA A 104 -1.17 8.92 -13.92
N PHE A 105 -1.29 8.34 -12.73
CA PHE A 105 -0.29 7.40 -12.19
C PHE A 105 -0.07 6.22 -13.13
N LEU A 106 -1.13 5.55 -13.57
CA LEU A 106 -1.02 4.40 -14.49
C LEU A 106 -0.40 4.80 -15.84
N ALA A 107 -0.76 5.98 -16.36
CA ALA A 107 -0.15 6.52 -17.56
C ALA A 107 1.36 6.74 -17.38
N CYS A 108 1.79 7.28 -16.23
CA CYS A 108 3.22 7.46 -15.92
C CYS A 108 3.96 6.12 -15.83
N VAL A 109 3.38 5.09 -15.19
CA VAL A 109 3.96 3.73 -15.16
C VAL A 109 4.11 3.18 -16.58
N ALA A 110 3.07 3.29 -17.40
CA ALA A 110 3.11 2.82 -18.79
C ALA A 110 4.20 3.54 -19.61
N VAL A 111 4.36 4.85 -19.44
CA VAL A 111 5.43 5.63 -20.08
C VAL A 111 6.81 5.14 -19.62
N GLY A 112 7.01 4.91 -18.32
CA GLY A 112 8.25 4.34 -17.78
C GLY A 112 8.61 3.00 -18.43
N MET A 113 7.63 2.09 -18.50
CA MET A 113 7.80 0.79 -19.15
C MET A 113 8.14 0.91 -20.66
N VAL A 114 7.49 1.83 -21.39
CA VAL A 114 7.81 2.08 -22.81
C VAL A 114 9.22 2.62 -22.97
N LEU A 115 9.67 3.54 -22.12
CA LEU A 115 11.03 4.08 -22.13
C LEU A 115 12.09 3.00 -21.85
N LEU A 116 11.84 2.07 -20.92
CA LEU A 116 12.71 0.93 -20.66
C LEU A 116 12.83 0.02 -21.90
N ARG A 117 11.73 -0.31 -22.55
CA ARG A 117 11.69 -1.11 -23.80
C ARG A 117 12.40 -0.40 -24.95
N ALA A 118 12.29 0.91 -25.03
CA ALA A 118 13.01 1.74 -25.99
C ALA A 118 14.50 1.91 -25.64
N ARG A 119 14.99 1.25 -24.59
CA ARG A 119 16.37 1.31 -24.09
C ARG A 119 16.81 2.72 -23.65
N GLN A 120 15.86 3.57 -23.30
CA GLN A 120 16.11 4.94 -22.82
C GLN A 120 16.15 4.99 -21.29
N ARG A 121 17.06 4.21 -20.67
CA ARG A 121 17.09 4.01 -19.21
C ARG A 121 17.18 5.33 -18.43
N ALA A 122 18.01 6.27 -18.86
CA ALA A 122 18.16 7.55 -18.15
C ALA A 122 16.82 8.36 -18.10
N LEU A 123 16.01 8.30 -19.16
CA LEU A 123 14.69 8.91 -19.18
C LEU A 123 13.70 8.09 -18.34
N ALA A 124 13.77 6.76 -18.39
CA ALA A 124 12.93 5.88 -17.57
C ALA A 124 13.16 6.12 -16.07
N THR A 125 14.41 6.25 -15.61
CA THR A 125 14.72 6.59 -14.21
C THR A 125 14.10 7.92 -13.79
N ARG A 126 14.18 8.96 -14.64
CA ARG A 126 13.52 10.26 -14.37
C ARG A 126 12.00 10.13 -14.35
N ALA A 127 11.44 9.40 -15.31
CA ALA A 127 10.00 9.11 -15.33
C ALA A 127 9.55 8.35 -14.07
N GLY A 128 10.38 7.46 -13.53
CA GLY A 128 10.12 6.75 -12.28
C GLY A 128 9.91 7.70 -11.09
N PHE A 129 10.73 8.75 -10.96
CA PHE A 129 10.51 9.77 -9.91
C PHE A 129 9.23 10.59 -10.13
N VAL A 130 8.88 10.90 -11.39
CA VAL A 130 7.60 11.54 -11.71
C VAL A 130 6.44 10.61 -11.35
N THR A 131 6.54 9.33 -11.70
CA THR A 131 5.56 8.30 -11.33
C THR A 131 5.39 8.21 -9.81
N ALA A 132 6.49 8.23 -9.05
CA ALA A 132 6.46 8.22 -7.58
C ALA A 132 5.74 9.47 -7.02
N ALA A 133 6.02 10.65 -7.55
CA ALA A 133 5.38 11.89 -7.11
C ALA A 133 3.88 11.92 -7.43
N VAL A 134 3.50 11.51 -8.65
CA VAL A 134 2.09 11.42 -9.07
C VAL A 134 1.35 10.38 -8.23
N GLY A 135 1.98 9.22 -7.96
CA GLY A 135 1.42 8.17 -7.10
C GLY A 135 1.21 8.64 -5.66
N LEU A 136 2.15 9.39 -5.08
CA LEU A 136 1.96 10.01 -3.76
C LEU A 136 0.79 11.00 -3.78
N GLY A 137 0.66 11.81 -4.83
CA GLY A 137 -0.49 12.69 -5.02
C GLY A 137 -1.81 11.91 -5.06
N ALA A 138 -1.85 10.79 -5.77
CA ALA A 138 -3.03 9.91 -5.83
C ALA A 138 -3.37 9.30 -4.47
N ILE A 139 -2.38 8.88 -3.67
CA ILE A 139 -2.61 8.42 -2.29
C ILE A 139 -3.19 9.53 -1.41
N VAL A 140 -2.70 10.76 -1.56
CA VAL A 140 -3.21 11.91 -0.80
C VAL A 140 -4.67 12.20 -1.19
N THR A 141 -5.00 12.19 -2.49
CA THR A 141 -6.40 12.40 -2.93
C THR A 141 -7.32 11.31 -2.41
N THR A 142 -6.90 10.04 -2.42
CA THR A 142 -7.66 8.92 -1.83
C THR A 142 -7.86 9.12 -0.32
N ALA A 143 -6.81 9.51 0.41
CA ALA A 143 -6.93 9.78 1.84
C ALA A 143 -7.91 10.91 2.14
N LEU A 144 -7.90 11.99 1.33
CA LEU A 144 -8.82 13.13 1.50
C LEU A 144 -10.26 12.78 1.10
N ALA A 145 -10.43 11.87 0.10
CA ALA A 145 -11.74 11.41 -0.33
C ALA A 145 -12.40 10.46 0.69
N ASP A 146 -11.60 9.57 1.28
CA ASP A 146 -12.08 8.42 2.04
C ASP A 146 -11.72 8.48 3.54
N ALA A 147 -11.12 9.58 4.04
CA ALA A 147 -10.79 9.71 5.46
C ALA A 147 -12.04 9.62 6.35
N PRO A 148 -12.01 8.81 7.43
CA PRO A 148 -13.10 8.78 8.39
C PRO A 148 -13.29 10.17 9.03
N PRO A 149 -14.57 10.65 9.22
CA PRO A 149 -14.83 11.99 9.76
C PRO A 149 -14.30 12.21 11.18
N SER A 150 -14.07 11.11 11.90
CA SER A 150 -13.55 11.13 13.29
C SER A 150 -12.04 11.24 13.38
N VAL A 151 -11.34 11.22 12.25
CA VAL A 151 -9.87 11.19 12.19
C VAL A 151 -9.36 12.34 11.34
N ASP A 152 -8.31 13.00 11.79
CA ASP A 152 -7.63 14.00 10.98
C ASP A 152 -7.16 13.37 9.64
N PRO A 153 -7.51 13.96 8.49
CA PRO A 153 -7.07 13.45 7.19
C PRO A 153 -5.55 13.25 7.08
N ALA A 154 -4.75 14.07 7.76
CA ALA A 154 -3.30 13.94 7.79
C ALA A 154 -2.84 12.60 8.40
N VAL A 155 -3.56 12.10 9.42
CA VAL A 155 -3.29 10.79 10.03
C VAL A 155 -3.61 9.67 9.04
N THR A 156 -4.70 9.81 8.28
CA THR A 156 -5.04 8.86 7.21
C THR A 156 -3.99 8.88 6.09
N VAL A 157 -3.55 10.06 5.64
CA VAL A 157 -2.45 10.19 4.65
C VAL A 157 -1.20 9.49 5.16
N ALA A 158 -0.78 9.75 6.40
CA ALA A 158 0.41 9.12 6.98
C ALA A 158 0.30 7.59 7.02
N SER A 159 -0.86 7.06 7.44
CA SER A 159 -1.14 5.61 7.43
C SER A 159 -1.03 5.03 6.02
N LEU A 160 -1.64 5.67 5.01
CA LEU A 160 -1.62 5.18 3.63
C LEU A 160 -0.21 5.23 3.03
N VAL A 161 0.53 6.30 3.27
CA VAL A 161 1.92 6.44 2.77
C VAL A 161 2.85 5.41 3.42
N LEU A 162 2.79 5.23 4.74
CA LEU A 162 3.61 4.24 5.44
C LEU A 162 3.27 2.81 5.00
N GLY A 163 1.98 2.49 4.85
CA GLY A 163 1.55 1.21 4.30
C GLY A 163 2.03 0.98 2.88
N SER A 164 1.98 2.01 2.02
CA SER A 164 2.52 1.91 0.66
C SER A 164 4.03 1.63 0.67
N LEU A 165 4.79 2.29 1.52
CA LEU A 165 6.24 2.07 1.64
C LEU A 165 6.56 0.66 2.19
N ALA A 166 5.80 0.16 3.16
CA ALA A 166 5.96 -1.20 3.68
C ALA A 166 5.69 -2.25 2.59
N LEU A 167 4.59 -2.10 1.85
CA LEU A 167 4.25 -2.94 0.70
C LEU A 167 5.31 -2.84 -0.41
N GLY A 168 5.75 -1.62 -0.73
CA GLY A 168 6.72 -1.39 -1.79
C GLY A 168 8.11 -1.95 -1.49
N THR A 169 8.61 -1.78 -0.27
CA THR A 169 9.92 -2.32 0.13
C THR A 169 9.91 -3.84 0.18
N SER A 170 8.85 -4.43 0.72
CA SER A 170 8.72 -5.89 0.78
C SER A 170 8.50 -6.51 -0.60
N TRP A 171 7.66 -5.90 -1.45
CA TRP A 171 7.43 -6.33 -2.83
C TRP A 171 8.74 -6.32 -3.64
N ASN A 172 9.43 -5.18 -3.71
CA ASN A 172 10.69 -5.07 -4.43
C ASN A 172 11.78 -5.98 -3.84
N GLY A 173 11.82 -6.14 -2.51
CA GLY A 173 12.74 -7.05 -1.85
C GLY A 173 12.53 -8.50 -2.27
N MET A 174 11.30 -8.98 -2.27
CA MET A 174 10.95 -10.34 -2.70
C MET A 174 11.23 -10.53 -4.19
N MET A 175 10.77 -9.58 -5.04
CA MET A 175 11.00 -9.65 -6.50
C MET A 175 12.47 -9.64 -6.86
N LEU A 176 13.28 -8.80 -6.19
CA LEU A 176 14.71 -8.78 -6.41
C LEU A 176 15.37 -10.07 -5.90
N GLY A 177 14.96 -10.60 -4.75
CA GLY A 177 15.40 -11.89 -4.26
C GLY A 177 15.16 -13.00 -5.28
N HIS A 178 13.97 -13.03 -5.89
CA HIS A 178 13.66 -13.95 -6.98
C HIS A 178 14.52 -13.71 -8.22
N TRP A 179 14.79 -12.44 -8.56
CA TRP A 179 15.62 -12.05 -9.69
C TRP A 179 17.06 -12.56 -9.56
N TYR A 180 17.61 -12.63 -8.33
CA TYR A 180 18.95 -13.19 -8.09
C TYR A 180 19.07 -14.66 -8.50
N LEU A 181 17.99 -15.42 -8.54
CA LEU A 181 18.01 -16.81 -8.98
C LEU A 181 18.35 -16.91 -10.48
N ASN A 182 17.98 -15.89 -11.26
CA ASN A 182 18.29 -15.79 -12.70
C ASN A 182 19.57 -14.98 -12.99
N THR A 183 20.03 -14.16 -12.03
CA THR A 183 21.20 -13.28 -12.16
C THR A 183 22.17 -13.44 -10.98
N PRO A 184 22.79 -14.63 -10.80
CA PRO A 184 23.59 -14.93 -9.60
C PRO A 184 24.85 -14.08 -9.44
N ARG A 185 25.29 -13.38 -10.52
CA ARG A 185 26.45 -12.49 -10.49
C ARG A 185 26.18 -11.11 -9.93
N LEU A 186 24.90 -10.73 -9.75
CA LEU A 186 24.54 -9.44 -9.17
C LEU A 186 25.07 -9.33 -7.73
N ALA A 187 25.58 -8.15 -7.37
CA ALA A 187 26.08 -7.91 -6.02
C ALA A 187 24.98 -8.03 -4.96
N PRO A 188 25.23 -8.53 -3.74
CA PRO A 188 24.18 -8.66 -2.71
C PRO A 188 23.68 -7.31 -2.15
N ARG A 189 24.42 -6.23 -2.38
CA ARG A 189 24.16 -4.90 -1.84
C ARG A 189 22.74 -4.38 -2.08
N PRO A 190 22.13 -4.48 -3.28
CA PRO A 190 20.76 -4.01 -3.50
C PRO A 190 19.74 -4.72 -2.59
N LEU A 191 19.83 -6.04 -2.44
CA LEU A 191 18.91 -6.81 -1.61
C LEU A 191 19.11 -6.48 -0.11
N VAL A 192 20.35 -6.32 0.33
CA VAL A 192 20.68 -5.90 1.71
C VAL A 192 20.08 -4.53 2.02
N ARG A 193 20.19 -3.56 1.08
CA ARG A 193 19.59 -2.22 1.23
C ARG A 193 18.08 -2.27 1.29
N LEU A 194 17.43 -3.02 0.40
CA LEU A 194 15.97 -3.17 0.41
C LEU A 194 15.48 -3.79 1.71
N ASN A 195 16.15 -4.81 2.21
CA ASN A 195 15.77 -5.44 3.48
C ASN A 195 15.93 -4.48 4.67
N LEU A 196 16.98 -3.66 4.70
CA LEU A 196 17.16 -2.63 5.72
C LEU A 196 16.09 -1.53 5.61
N SER A 197 15.76 -1.11 4.37
CA SER A 197 14.70 -0.13 4.13
C SER A 197 13.34 -0.67 4.58
N MET A 198 13.03 -1.95 4.32
CA MET A 198 11.83 -2.62 4.81
C MET A 198 11.77 -2.61 6.34
N ALA A 199 12.86 -2.99 7.00
CA ALA A 199 12.92 -2.97 8.47
C ALA A 199 12.73 -1.56 9.04
N ALA A 200 13.36 -0.54 8.46
CA ALA A 200 13.21 0.85 8.87
C ALA A 200 11.77 1.35 8.70
N VAL A 201 11.14 1.06 7.56
CA VAL A 201 9.73 1.43 7.32
C VAL A 201 8.81 0.74 8.32
N LEU A 202 9.00 -0.56 8.60
CA LEU A 202 8.20 -1.29 9.57
C LEU A 202 8.35 -0.74 10.99
N LEU A 203 9.55 -0.30 11.39
CA LEU A 203 9.77 0.35 12.69
C LEU A 203 9.02 1.68 12.78
N VAL A 204 9.12 2.52 11.74
CA VAL A 204 8.41 3.81 11.69
C VAL A 204 6.89 3.59 11.70
N GLN A 205 6.40 2.63 10.93
CA GLN A 205 4.99 2.29 10.88
C GLN A 205 4.51 1.71 12.22
N GLY A 206 5.31 0.87 12.88
CA GLY A 206 5.00 0.35 14.21
C GLY A 206 4.89 1.46 15.25
N ALA A 207 5.80 2.43 15.23
CA ALA A 207 5.73 3.62 16.08
C ALA A 207 4.48 4.45 15.78
N PHE A 208 4.15 4.66 14.49
CA PHE A 208 2.94 5.35 14.09
C PHE A 208 1.67 4.66 14.59
N VAL A 209 1.54 3.35 14.38
CA VAL A 209 0.39 2.57 14.88
C VAL A 209 0.28 2.62 16.40
N ALA A 210 1.41 2.56 17.12
CA ALA A 210 1.42 2.70 18.58
C ALA A 210 0.90 4.08 19.03
N VAL A 211 1.34 5.17 18.37
CA VAL A 211 0.85 6.52 18.66
C VAL A 211 -0.66 6.63 18.38
N VAL A 212 -1.13 6.13 17.23
CA VAL A 212 -2.56 6.14 16.89
C VAL A 212 -3.36 5.35 17.91
N ALA A 213 -2.91 4.15 18.29
CA ALA A 213 -3.64 3.27 19.20
C ALA A 213 -3.67 3.82 20.64
N VAL A 214 -2.58 4.41 21.12
CA VAL A 214 -2.48 4.84 22.53
C VAL A 214 -2.98 6.28 22.72
N ALA A 215 -2.57 7.20 21.85
CA ALA A 215 -2.80 8.62 22.05
C ALA A 215 -4.06 9.15 21.36
N LEU A 216 -4.41 8.62 20.16
CA LEU A 216 -5.49 9.16 19.36
C LEU A 216 -6.78 8.34 19.47
N LEU A 217 -6.68 7.02 19.47
CA LEU A 217 -7.83 6.12 19.41
C LEU A 217 -7.66 4.91 20.37
N PRO A 218 -7.63 5.11 21.69
CA PRO A 218 -7.34 4.01 22.62
C PRO A 218 -8.34 2.85 22.57
N ARG A 219 -9.58 3.10 22.15
CA ARG A 219 -10.59 2.03 21.92
C ARG A 219 -10.18 1.00 20.87
N VAL A 220 -9.23 1.35 20.00
CA VAL A 220 -8.69 0.46 18.97
C VAL A 220 -7.97 -0.74 19.60
N LEU A 221 -7.37 -0.58 20.78
CA LEU A 221 -6.68 -1.65 21.51
C LEU A 221 -7.63 -2.77 22.01
N GLU A 222 -8.92 -2.51 22.10
CA GLU A 222 -9.94 -3.52 22.44
C GLU A 222 -10.23 -4.46 21.26
N SER A 223 -9.81 -4.09 20.04
CA SER A 223 -10.02 -4.88 18.84
C SER A 223 -8.89 -5.90 18.63
N TRP A 224 -9.23 -7.17 18.48
CA TRP A 224 -8.27 -8.23 18.11
C TRP A 224 -7.55 -7.94 16.79
N VAL A 225 -8.18 -7.16 15.90
CA VAL A 225 -7.63 -6.74 14.59
C VAL A 225 -6.31 -5.99 14.75
N VAL A 226 -6.20 -5.13 15.77
CA VAL A 226 -4.98 -4.38 16.06
C VAL A 226 -3.83 -5.30 16.45
N TRP A 227 -4.12 -6.31 17.25
CA TRP A 227 -3.12 -7.29 17.66
C TRP A 227 -2.63 -8.17 16.50
N VAL A 228 -3.53 -8.53 15.56
CA VAL A 228 -3.14 -9.18 14.31
C VAL A 228 -2.27 -8.24 13.47
N ARG A 229 -2.66 -6.95 13.37
CA ARG A 229 -1.86 -5.95 12.66
C ARG A 229 -0.46 -5.80 13.25
N LEU A 230 -0.34 -5.66 14.55
CA LEU A 230 0.94 -5.51 15.26
C LEU A 230 1.78 -6.79 15.20
N GLY A 231 1.17 -7.95 15.48
CA GLY A 231 1.88 -9.24 15.55
C GLY A 231 2.26 -9.77 14.17
N VAL A 232 1.28 -9.97 13.31
CA VAL A 232 1.50 -10.58 11.98
C VAL A 232 2.02 -9.54 10.98
N GLY A 233 1.39 -8.35 10.92
CA GLY A 233 1.70 -7.36 9.89
C GLY A 233 2.99 -6.56 10.12
N LEU A 234 3.45 -6.42 11.35
CA LEU A 234 4.62 -5.59 11.69
C LEU A 234 5.72 -6.39 12.39
N LEU A 235 5.43 -7.04 13.52
CA LEU A 235 6.46 -7.71 14.31
C LEU A 235 7.05 -8.93 13.60
N ALA A 236 6.22 -9.80 13.03
CA ALA A 236 6.68 -10.99 12.35
C ALA A 236 7.62 -10.66 11.16
N PRO A 237 7.27 -9.77 10.20
CA PRO A 237 8.19 -9.43 9.12
C PRO A 237 9.43 -8.68 9.60
N LEU A 238 9.35 -7.89 10.67
CA LEU A 238 10.51 -7.24 11.28
C LEU A 238 11.50 -8.27 11.84
N LEU A 239 11.00 -9.30 12.51
CA LEU A 239 11.83 -10.41 13.01
C LEU A 239 12.42 -11.23 11.85
N LEU A 240 11.67 -11.44 10.76
CA LEU A 240 12.15 -12.12 9.55
C LEU A 240 13.21 -11.32 8.79
N ALA A 241 13.19 -9.98 8.91
CA ALA A 241 14.20 -9.14 8.29
C ALA A 241 15.61 -9.43 8.81
N ILE A 242 15.77 -9.89 10.05
CA ILE A 242 17.07 -10.20 10.66
C ILE A 242 17.75 -11.37 9.91
N PRO A 243 17.18 -12.60 9.88
CA PRO A 243 17.80 -13.70 9.16
C PRO A 243 17.86 -13.45 7.64
N ALA A 244 16.89 -12.71 7.05
CA ALA A 244 16.96 -12.31 5.65
C ALA A 244 18.18 -11.43 5.36
N HIS A 245 18.50 -10.49 6.25
CA HIS A 245 19.69 -9.65 6.16
C HIS A 245 20.99 -10.47 6.24
N LEU A 246 21.07 -11.38 7.21
CA LEU A 246 22.24 -12.20 7.43
C LEU A 246 22.49 -13.14 6.25
N THR A 247 21.47 -13.81 5.75
CA THR A 247 21.57 -14.73 4.61
C THR A 247 21.89 -14.00 3.31
N ALA A 248 21.35 -12.80 3.07
CA ALA A 248 21.71 -11.98 1.92
C ALA A 248 23.20 -11.56 1.95
N ARG A 249 23.73 -11.18 3.11
CA ARG A 249 25.16 -10.80 3.27
C ARG A 249 26.13 -11.92 2.93
N VAL A 250 25.81 -13.15 3.30
CA VAL A 250 26.64 -14.33 2.98
C VAL A 250 26.31 -14.94 1.62
N ARG A 251 25.58 -14.23 0.76
CA ARG A 251 25.17 -14.66 -0.58
C ARG A 251 24.29 -15.92 -0.62
N SER A 252 23.64 -16.29 0.46
CA SER A 252 22.62 -17.35 0.45
C SER A 252 21.28 -16.81 -0.08
N MET A 253 21.25 -16.50 -1.40
CA MET A 253 20.11 -15.78 -2.01
C MET A 253 18.81 -16.58 -1.96
N MET A 254 18.86 -17.91 -2.09
CA MET A 254 17.64 -18.76 -1.97
C MET A 254 17.02 -18.63 -0.57
N SER A 255 17.84 -18.70 0.50
CA SER A 255 17.33 -18.56 1.87
C SER A 255 16.80 -17.14 2.13
N ALA A 256 17.54 -16.11 1.69
CA ALA A 256 17.08 -14.72 1.81
C ALA A 256 15.74 -14.51 1.09
N THR A 257 15.60 -15.03 -0.14
CA THR A 257 14.37 -14.94 -0.92
C THR A 257 13.21 -15.63 -0.22
N GLY A 258 13.41 -16.86 0.30
CA GLY A 258 12.37 -17.59 1.04
C GLY A 258 11.86 -16.82 2.26
N LEU A 259 12.76 -16.20 3.03
CA LEU A 259 12.38 -15.36 4.17
C LEU A 259 11.62 -14.09 3.74
N LEU A 260 12.01 -13.47 2.63
CA LEU A 260 11.32 -12.29 2.08
C LEU A 260 9.93 -12.63 1.52
N TYR A 261 9.70 -13.84 0.98
CA TYR A 261 8.36 -14.31 0.61
C TYR A 261 7.43 -14.38 1.83
N ILE A 262 7.91 -14.95 2.93
CA ILE A 262 7.11 -15.06 4.17
C ILE A 262 6.86 -13.66 4.74
N ALA A 263 7.88 -12.79 4.76
CA ALA A 263 7.75 -11.41 5.23
C ALA A 263 6.73 -10.62 4.39
N LEU A 264 6.79 -10.73 3.05
CA LEU A 264 5.80 -10.11 2.15
C LEU A 264 4.39 -10.62 2.45
N GLY A 265 4.19 -11.94 2.59
CA GLY A 265 2.88 -12.51 2.93
C GLY A 265 2.32 -11.95 4.23
N ALA A 266 3.17 -11.80 5.26
CA ALA A 266 2.79 -11.22 6.55
C ALA A 266 2.44 -9.73 6.43
N ILE A 267 3.22 -8.93 5.67
CA ILE A 267 2.94 -7.52 5.41
C ILE A 267 1.65 -7.35 4.60
N LEU A 268 1.45 -8.16 3.55
CA LEU A 268 0.22 -8.14 2.75
C LEU A 268 -1.02 -8.41 3.62
N ALA A 269 -0.97 -9.43 4.48
CA ALA A 269 -2.06 -9.75 5.40
C ALA A 269 -2.30 -8.59 6.39
N GLY A 270 -1.26 -8.04 6.98
CA GLY A 270 -1.35 -6.93 7.92
C GLY A 270 -1.90 -5.66 7.28
N GLU A 271 -1.43 -5.28 6.08
CA GLU A 271 -1.91 -4.09 5.38
C GLU A 271 -3.36 -4.25 4.90
N LEU A 272 -3.72 -5.43 4.37
CA LEU A 272 -5.11 -5.70 3.97
C LEU A 272 -6.06 -5.55 5.17
N VAL A 273 -5.69 -6.13 6.30
CA VAL A 273 -6.47 -6.02 7.54
C VAL A 273 -6.58 -4.55 7.99
N ALA A 274 -5.49 -3.78 7.92
CA ALA A 274 -5.49 -2.35 8.25
C ALA A 274 -6.41 -1.55 7.32
N ARG A 275 -6.38 -1.82 6.00
CA ARG A 275 -7.27 -1.12 5.04
C ARG A 275 -8.74 -1.50 5.22
N LEU A 276 -9.05 -2.75 5.49
CA LEU A 276 -10.41 -3.16 5.83
C LEU A 276 -10.88 -2.48 7.14
N TYR A 277 -10.01 -2.40 8.13
CA TYR A 277 -10.32 -1.76 9.41
C TYR A 277 -10.50 -0.25 9.30
N LEU A 278 -9.81 0.42 8.37
CA LEU A 278 -10.01 1.85 8.08
C LEU A 278 -11.48 2.15 7.80
N PHE A 279 -12.16 1.30 7.00
CA PHE A 279 -13.55 1.53 6.61
C PHE A 279 -14.57 0.92 7.58
N VAL A 280 -14.25 -0.20 8.23
CA VAL A 280 -15.16 -0.86 9.20
C VAL A 280 -15.02 -0.27 10.59
N GLY A 281 -13.79 -0.10 11.06
CA GLY A 281 -13.46 0.39 12.40
C GLY A 281 -13.27 1.90 12.46
N GLN A 282 -13.25 2.57 11.31
CA GLN A 282 -12.99 4.01 11.18
C GLN A 282 -11.68 4.43 11.87
N ALA A 283 -10.64 3.61 11.74
CA ALA A 283 -9.32 3.85 12.31
C ALA A 283 -8.20 3.56 11.32
N PRO A 284 -7.29 4.52 11.06
CA PRO A 284 -6.15 4.38 10.17
C PRO A 284 -4.97 3.73 10.91
N LEU A 285 -4.88 2.40 10.81
CA LEU A 285 -3.83 1.59 11.46
C LEU A 285 -2.63 1.34 10.53
#